data_2420d1461126b84994dbbfc9380eab49
#
_entry.id   2420d1461126b84994dbbfc9380eab49
#
_cell.length_a   1.000
_cell.length_b   1.000
_cell.length_c   1.000
_cell.angle_alpha   90.00
_cell.angle_beta   90.00
_cell.angle_gamma   90.00
#
_symmetry.space_group_name_H-M   'P 1'
#
loop_
_entity.id
_entity.type
_entity.pdbx_description
1 polymer ?
#
loop_
_entity_poly.entity_id
_entity_poly.type
_entity_poly.pdbx_seq_one_letter_code
_entity_poly.pdbx_strand_id
1 'polypeptide(L)'
;SKMQDEIERAEGKAQKMGHHPRGLIIEYLGKDITVYGERSLAGNILTSMGGELLGVGMRTISKEQLIEMDPEALFMVVCENAYDQMDQIVERLYQDQALQGLRCVKEKRIYPLPLYAIYSAGVRTYDGIQIIGKGLYPEE
;
A
#
# COMPACT_ATOMS: atom_id res chain seq x y z
N SER A 1 -3.51 -0.94 23.13
CA SER A 1 -3.84 0.28 22.38
C SER A 1 -4.59 -0.06 21.11
N LYS A 2 -5.22 0.93 20.52
CA LYS A 2 -5.96 0.74 19.26
C LYS A 2 -5.06 0.25 18.14
N MET A 3 -3.86 0.78 18.07
CA MET A 3 -2.90 0.37 17.04
C MET A 3 -2.48 -1.08 17.20
N GLN A 4 -2.17 -1.48 18.42
CA GLN A 4 -1.77 -2.85 18.70
C GLN A 4 -2.91 -3.83 18.41
N ASP A 5 -4.14 -3.46 18.79
CA ASP A 5 -5.31 -4.30 18.56
C ASP A 5 -5.57 -4.51 17.07
N GLU A 6 -5.41 -3.45 16.27
CA GLU A 6 -5.57 -3.54 14.81
C GLU A 6 -4.53 -4.46 14.18
N ILE A 7 -3.29 -4.34 14.64
CA ILE A 7 -2.19 -5.18 14.12
C ILE A 7 -2.45 -6.64 14.45
N GLU A 8 -2.83 -6.92 15.70
CA GLU A 8 -3.11 -8.30 16.12
C GLU A 8 -4.28 -8.90 15.37
N ARG A 9 -5.31 -8.12 15.12
CA ARG A 9 -6.46 -8.59 14.34
C ARG A 9 -6.05 -8.95 12.92
N ALA A 10 -5.26 -8.09 12.29
CA ALA A 10 -4.79 -8.32 10.93
C ALA A 10 -3.91 -9.57 10.83
N GLU A 11 -3.00 -9.74 11.78
CA GLU A 11 -2.15 -10.94 11.81
C GLU A 11 -3.00 -12.21 11.94
N GLY A 12 -4.04 -12.17 12.78
CA GLY A 12 -4.95 -13.28 12.93
C GLY A 12 -5.68 -13.63 11.64
N LYS A 13 -6.04 -12.61 10.86
CA LYS A 13 -6.68 -12.84 9.55
C LYS A 13 -5.74 -13.51 8.57
N ALA A 14 -4.48 -13.08 8.52
CA ALA A 14 -3.48 -13.68 7.66
C ALA A 14 -3.33 -15.18 7.98
N GLN A 15 -3.29 -15.51 9.26
CA GLN A 15 -3.18 -16.90 9.69
C GLN A 15 -4.40 -17.74 9.28
N LYS A 16 -5.59 -17.17 9.41
CA LYS A 16 -6.83 -17.86 9.01
C LYS A 16 -6.91 -18.06 7.50
N MET A 17 -6.43 -17.11 6.73
CA MET A 17 -6.46 -17.18 5.28
C MET A 17 -5.47 -18.18 4.71
N GLY A 18 -4.46 -18.56 5.49
CA GLY A 18 -3.44 -19.46 5.04
C GLY A 18 -2.43 -18.86 4.08
N HIS A 19 -2.46 -17.55 3.87
CA HIS A 19 -1.45 -16.84 3.09
C HIS A 19 -1.37 -15.40 3.57
N HIS A 20 -0.29 -14.74 3.18
CA HIS A 20 -0.07 -13.34 3.51
C HIS A 20 -0.40 -12.49 2.28
N PRO A 21 -1.35 -11.54 2.38
CA PRO A 21 -1.66 -10.68 1.24
C PRO A 21 -0.42 -9.92 0.78
N ARG A 22 -0.21 -9.86 -0.53
CA ARG A 22 0.96 -9.21 -1.11
C ARG A 22 0.66 -7.74 -1.37
N GLY A 23 1.42 -6.87 -0.74
CA GLY A 23 1.21 -5.44 -0.84
C GLY A 23 2.45 -4.70 -1.29
N LEU A 24 2.25 -3.65 -2.06
CA LEU A 24 3.32 -2.78 -2.53
C LEU A 24 2.96 -1.35 -2.19
N ILE A 25 3.94 -0.60 -1.70
CA ILE A 25 3.74 0.81 -1.32
C ILE A 25 4.64 1.64 -2.20
N ILE A 26 4.06 2.55 -2.97
CA ILE A 26 4.80 3.36 -3.94
C ILE A 26 4.39 4.81 -3.90
N GLU A 27 5.26 5.64 -4.44
CA GLU A 27 4.94 7.02 -4.80
C GLU A 27 5.23 7.15 -6.29
N TYR A 28 4.24 7.59 -7.08
CA TYR A 28 4.36 7.62 -8.52
C TYR A 28 3.80 8.94 -9.05
N LEU A 29 4.71 9.85 -9.39
CA LEU A 29 4.37 11.20 -9.83
C LEU A 29 4.71 11.38 -11.31
N GLY A 30 4.33 10.44 -12.11
CA GLY A 30 4.43 10.55 -13.56
C GLY A 30 5.55 9.76 -14.21
N LYS A 31 6.78 9.88 -13.73
CA LYS A 31 7.90 9.25 -14.40
C LYS A 31 8.54 8.13 -13.59
N ASP A 32 8.92 8.42 -12.37
CA ASP A 32 9.62 7.46 -11.53
C ASP A 32 8.67 6.85 -10.51
N ILE A 33 8.79 5.55 -10.31
CA ILE A 33 8.02 4.84 -9.28
C ILE A 33 8.98 4.58 -8.11
N THR A 34 8.75 5.27 -7.00
CA THR A 34 9.57 5.12 -5.80
C THR A 34 8.91 4.10 -4.88
N VAL A 35 9.71 3.19 -4.34
CA VAL A 35 9.22 2.12 -3.47
C VAL A 35 9.46 2.47 -2.01
N TYR A 36 8.44 2.30 -1.18
CA TYR A 36 8.57 2.39 0.27
C TYR A 36 8.76 0.97 0.79
N GLY A 37 10.00 0.65 1.10
CA GLY A 37 10.38 -0.72 1.42
C GLY A 37 10.42 -1.03 2.91
N GLU A 38 11.22 -2.03 3.25
CA GLU A 38 11.30 -2.59 4.60
C GLU A 38 11.84 -1.63 5.66
N ARG A 39 12.48 -0.54 5.23
CA ARG A 39 13.03 0.45 6.18
C ARG A 39 12.06 1.60 6.44
N SER A 40 10.93 1.64 5.73
CA SER A 40 9.95 2.69 5.93
C SER A 40 8.94 2.30 7.01
N LEU A 41 8.33 3.32 7.61
CA LEU A 41 7.26 3.07 8.57
C LEU A 41 6.09 2.33 7.93
N ALA A 42 5.72 2.73 6.70
CA ALA A 42 4.63 2.08 5.98
C ALA A 42 4.93 0.60 5.73
N GLY A 43 6.16 0.29 5.32
CA GLY A 43 6.56 -1.11 5.11
C GLY A 43 6.50 -1.92 6.39
N ASN A 44 6.93 -1.33 7.50
CA ASN A 44 6.85 -1.98 8.81
C ASN A 44 5.41 -2.24 9.23
N ILE A 45 4.53 -1.28 8.99
CA ILE A 45 3.11 -1.46 9.29
C ILE A 45 2.53 -2.63 8.49
N LEU A 46 2.79 -2.64 7.20
CA LEU A 46 2.28 -3.69 6.31
C LEU A 46 2.73 -5.08 6.78
N THR A 47 4.01 -5.22 7.08
CA THR A 47 4.57 -6.49 7.54
C THR A 47 3.99 -6.89 8.89
N SER A 48 3.87 -5.92 9.81
CA SER A 48 3.31 -6.17 11.14
C SER A 48 1.87 -6.65 11.09
N MET A 49 1.15 -6.28 10.04
CA MET A 49 -0.24 -6.68 9.87
C MET A 49 -0.40 -8.01 9.13
N GLY A 50 0.68 -8.72 8.91
CA GLY A 50 0.65 -10.03 8.29
C GLY A 50 0.74 -10.01 6.78
N GLY A 51 1.01 -8.85 6.19
CA GLY A 51 1.18 -8.75 4.74
C GLY A 51 2.58 -9.13 4.29
N GLU A 52 2.68 -9.55 3.04
CA GLU A 52 3.97 -9.75 2.40
C GLU A 52 4.36 -8.47 1.67
N LEU A 53 5.42 -7.83 2.11
CA LEU A 53 5.87 -6.58 1.51
C LEU A 53 6.66 -6.86 0.25
N LEU A 54 6.20 -6.31 -0.87
CA LEU A 54 6.90 -6.41 -2.14
C LEU A 54 7.90 -5.27 -2.29
N GLY A 55 8.86 -5.44 -3.18
CA GLY A 55 9.85 -4.41 -3.46
C GLY A 55 10.95 -4.27 -2.41
N VAL A 56 11.16 -5.29 -1.59
CA VAL A 56 12.21 -5.29 -0.58
C VAL A 56 13.57 -5.12 -1.26
N GLY A 57 14.37 -4.18 -0.75
CA GLY A 57 15.68 -3.89 -1.29
C GLY A 57 15.69 -2.99 -2.53
N MET A 58 14.54 -2.56 -2.99
CA MET A 58 14.43 -1.71 -4.17
C MET A 58 14.13 -0.27 -3.77
N ARG A 59 14.64 0.69 -4.55
CA ARG A 59 14.36 2.12 -4.34
C ARG A 59 13.39 2.64 -5.38
N THR A 60 13.65 2.31 -6.62
CA THR A 60 12.78 2.67 -7.75
C THR A 60 12.56 1.43 -8.58
N ILE A 61 11.42 1.38 -9.25
CA ILE A 61 11.08 0.27 -10.15
C ILE A 61 10.52 0.82 -11.44
N SER A 62 10.58 0.01 -12.48
CA SER A 62 9.95 0.31 -13.75
C SER A 62 8.50 -0.15 -13.74
N LYS A 63 7.72 0.28 -14.74
CA LYS A 63 6.37 -0.23 -14.92
C LYS A 63 6.38 -1.74 -15.17
N GLU A 64 7.37 -2.22 -15.90
CA GLU A 64 7.52 -3.66 -16.17
C GLU A 64 7.71 -4.43 -14.88
N GLN A 65 8.52 -3.89 -13.96
CA GLN A 65 8.73 -4.53 -12.66
C GLN A 65 7.46 -4.50 -11.82
N LEU A 66 6.71 -3.40 -11.87
CA LEU A 66 5.42 -3.31 -11.18
C LEU A 66 4.45 -4.38 -11.69
N ILE A 67 4.37 -4.52 -13.01
CA ILE A 67 3.50 -5.52 -13.63
C ILE A 67 3.91 -6.93 -13.24
N GLU A 68 5.22 -7.18 -13.22
CA GLU A 68 5.75 -8.49 -12.84
C GLU A 68 5.45 -8.84 -11.39
N MET A 69 5.54 -7.86 -10.49
CA MET A 69 5.22 -8.08 -9.08
C MET A 69 3.75 -8.37 -8.87
N ASP A 70 2.88 -7.73 -9.63
CA ASP A 70 1.43 -7.91 -9.57
C ASP A 70 0.89 -7.94 -8.14
N PRO A 71 0.99 -6.82 -7.40
CA PRO A 71 0.51 -6.80 -6.01
C PRO A 71 -0.99 -7.00 -5.92
N GLU A 72 -1.43 -7.64 -4.83
CA GLU A 72 -2.86 -7.77 -4.54
C GLU A 72 -3.44 -6.43 -4.11
N ALA A 73 -2.67 -5.68 -3.32
CA ALA A 73 -3.04 -4.33 -2.89
C ALA A 73 -1.90 -3.38 -3.21
N LEU A 74 -2.24 -2.23 -3.79
CA LEU A 74 -1.27 -1.19 -4.12
C LEU A 74 -1.60 0.06 -3.33
N PHE A 75 -0.64 0.52 -2.54
CA PHE A 75 -0.79 1.73 -1.73
C PHE A 75 0.00 2.86 -2.39
N MET A 76 -0.70 3.93 -2.73
CA MET A 76 -0.11 5.07 -3.42
C MET A 76 0.11 6.20 -2.42
N VAL A 77 1.35 6.45 -2.07
CA VAL A 77 1.70 7.55 -1.17
C VAL A 77 1.44 8.87 -1.85
N VAL A 78 0.73 9.76 -1.16
CA VAL A 78 0.41 11.08 -1.68
C VAL A 78 0.98 12.12 -0.73
N CYS A 79 1.78 13.04 -1.27
CA CYS A 79 2.39 14.11 -0.49
C CYS A 79 1.39 15.24 -0.24
N GLU A 80 1.66 16.09 0.77
CA GLU A 80 0.69 17.07 1.23
C GLU A 80 0.28 18.10 0.17
N ASN A 81 1.16 18.40 -0.79
CA ASN A 81 0.82 19.33 -1.86
C ASN A 81 -0.19 18.74 -2.88
N ALA A 82 -0.53 17.47 -2.73
CA ALA A 82 -1.46 16.79 -3.62
C ALA A 82 -2.62 16.13 -2.89
N TYR A 83 -2.84 16.44 -1.61
CA TYR A 83 -3.93 15.81 -0.84
C TYR A 83 -5.31 16.08 -1.44
N ASP A 84 -5.50 17.23 -2.06
CA ASP A 84 -6.76 17.55 -2.72
C ASP A 84 -6.96 16.82 -4.06
N GLN A 85 -5.96 16.06 -4.49
CA GLN A 85 -5.99 15.33 -5.76
C GLN A 85 -5.82 13.83 -5.60
N MET A 86 -5.99 13.31 -4.39
CA MET A 86 -5.75 11.88 -4.13
C MET A 86 -6.57 10.97 -5.02
N ASP A 87 -7.87 11.29 -5.19
CA ASP A 87 -8.74 10.46 -6.02
C ASP A 87 -8.30 10.47 -7.48
N GLN A 88 -7.86 11.63 -7.97
CA GLN A 88 -7.40 11.78 -9.35
C GLN A 88 -6.11 11.01 -9.59
N ILE A 89 -5.21 11.03 -8.63
CA ILE A 89 -3.94 10.30 -8.71
C ILE A 89 -4.19 8.80 -8.82
N VAL A 90 -5.08 8.28 -7.99
CA VAL A 90 -5.46 6.86 -8.03
C VAL A 90 -6.16 6.55 -9.34
N GLU A 91 -7.07 7.42 -9.78
CA GLU A 91 -7.83 7.20 -11.02
C GLU A 91 -6.92 7.12 -12.23
N ARG A 92 -5.83 7.90 -12.28
CA ARG A 92 -4.86 7.81 -13.37
C ARG A 92 -4.26 6.43 -13.50
N LEU A 93 -4.00 5.76 -12.37
CA LEU A 93 -3.47 4.40 -12.39
C LEU A 93 -4.50 3.42 -12.94
N TYR A 94 -5.77 3.59 -12.56
CA TYR A 94 -6.83 2.74 -13.08
C TYR A 94 -7.02 2.93 -14.59
N GLN A 95 -6.72 4.12 -15.11
CA GLN A 95 -6.88 4.42 -16.53
C GLN A 95 -5.65 4.09 -17.36
N ASP A 96 -4.52 3.77 -16.75
CA ASP A 96 -3.28 3.50 -17.45
C ASP A 96 -3.40 2.19 -18.22
N GLN A 97 -3.29 2.28 -19.57
CA GLN A 97 -3.46 1.12 -20.44
C GLN A 97 -2.43 0.02 -20.15
N ALA A 98 -1.21 0.40 -19.77
CA ALA A 98 -0.17 -0.57 -19.49
C ALA A 98 -0.44 -1.39 -18.22
N LEU A 99 -1.28 -0.87 -17.32
CA LEU A 99 -1.51 -1.50 -16.02
C LEU A 99 -2.82 -2.29 -15.94
N GLN A 100 -3.53 -2.43 -17.04
CA GLN A 100 -4.86 -3.08 -17.03
C GLN A 100 -4.79 -4.55 -16.61
N GLY A 101 -3.65 -5.20 -16.77
CA GLY A 101 -3.48 -6.59 -16.38
C GLY A 101 -3.25 -6.82 -14.90
N LEU A 102 -2.99 -5.75 -14.14
CA LEU A 102 -2.73 -5.87 -12.71
C LEU A 102 -3.99 -6.27 -11.94
N ARG A 103 -3.82 -7.18 -10.97
CA ARG A 103 -4.93 -7.61 -10.11
C ARG A 103 -5.52 -6.43 -9.34
N CYS A 104 -4.66 -5.56 -8.82
CA CYS A 104 -5.13 -4.41 -8.04
C CYS A 104 -5.90 -3.40 -8.88
N VAL A 105 -5.68 -3.37 -10.20
CA VAL A 105 -6.47 -2.53 -11.11
C VAL A 105 -7.82 -3.18 -11.39
N LYS A 106 -7.80 -4.47 -11.72
CA LYS A 106 -9.02 -5.21 -12.04
C LYS A 106 -9.99 -5.25 -10.85
N GLU A 107 -9.45 -5.39 -9.65
CA GLU A 107 -10.26 -5.54 -8.44
C GLU A 107 -10.45 -4.23 -7.69
N LYS A 108 -9.97 -3.12 -8.25
CA LYS A 108 -10.09 -1.79 -7.64
C LYS A 108 -9.45 -1.73 -6.26
N ARG A 109 -8.24 -2.24 -6.16
CA ARG A 109 -7.51 -2.30 -4.89
C ARG A 109 -6.26 -1.42 -4.90
N ILE A 110 -6.41 -0.19 -5.38
CA ILE A 110 -5.39 0.85 -5.26
C ILE A 110 -5.90 1.85 -4.23
N TYR A 111 -5.09 2.10 -3.19
CA TYR A 111 -5.49 2.90 -2.05
C TYR A 111 -4.57 4.10 -1.87
N PRO A 112 -5.11 5.32 -1.81
CA PRO A 112 -4.26 6.46 -1.51
C PRO A 112 -3.82 6.41 -0.05
N LEU A 113 -2.55 6.73 0.18
CA LEU A 113 -1.96 6.69 1.50
C LEU A 113 -1.31 8.05 1.76
N PRO A 114 -1.99 8.95 2.49
CA PRO A 114 -1.45 10.29 2.69
C PRO A 114 -0.18 10.23 3.53
N LEU A 115 0.79 11.04 3.15
CA LEU A 115 2.12 11.03 3.78
C LEU A 115 2.05 11.26 5.28
N TYR A 116 1.12 12.10 5.76
CA TYR A 116 1.02 12.37 7.20
C TYR A 116 0.76 11.10 8.02
N ALA A 117 0.13 10.09 7.40
CA ALA A 117 -0.24 8.86 8.09
C ALA A 117 0.95 7.90 8.26
N ILE A 118 2.05 8.15 7.54
CA ILE A 118 3.23 7.27 7.56
C ILE A 118 4.54 8.02 7.75
N TYR A 119 4.48 9.31 8.08
CA TYR A 119 5.68 10.14 8.16
C TYR A 119 6.46 9.89 9.46
N SER A 120 5.75 9.77 10.57
CA SER A 120 6.38 9.53 11.86
C SER A 120 5.44 8.76 12.77
N ALA A 121 6.02 8.06 13.73
CA ALA A 121 5.22 7.33 14.71
C ALA A 121 4.42 8.31 15.57
N GLY A 122 3.19 7.94 15.93
CA GLY A 122 2.34 8.77 16.77
C GLY A 122 0.87 8.53 16.49
N VAL A 123 0.04 9.47 16.89
CA VAL A 123 -1.43 9.34 16.79
C VAL A 123 -1.86 9.18 15.34
N ARG A 124 -1.24 9.91 14.42
CA ARG A 124 -1.59 9.85 13.00
C ARG A 124 -1.22 8.53 12.34
N THR A 125 -0.32 7.78 12.94
CA THR A 125 0.05 6.44 12.45
C THR A 125 -1.14 5.50 12.46
N TYR A 126 -2.12 5.75 13.34
CA TYR A 126 -3.35 4.95 13.37
C TYR A 126 -4.09 5.00 12.03
N ASP A 127 -4.11 6.17 11.39
CA ASP A 127 -4.73 6.31 10.07
C ASP A 127 -4.02 5.44 9.04
N GLY A 128 -2.69 5.42 9.08
CA GLY A 128 -1.89 4.55 8.19
C GLY A 128 -2.19 3.08 8.42
N ILE A 129 -2.29 2.67 9.68
CA ILE A 129 -2.62 1.30 10.04
C ILE A 129 -4.00 0.92 9.50
N GLN A 130 -4.96 1.83 9.66
CA GLN A 130 -6.32 1.60 9.16
C GLN A 130 -6.35 1.42 7.64
N ILE A 131 -5.69 2.32 6.92
CA ILE A 131 -5.66 2.28 5.46
C ILE A 131 -5.00 0.99 4.98
N ILE A 132 -3.82 0.67 5.51
CA ILE A 132 -3.08 -0.52 5.10
C ILE A 132 -3.86 -1.78 5.47
N GLY A 133 -4.44 -1.81 6.67
CA GLY A 133 -5.23 -2.96 7.09
C GLY A 133 -6.43 -3.23 6.21
N LYS A 134 -7.19 -2.18 5.88
CA LYS A 134 -8.36 -2.32 5.01
C LYS A 134 -7.96 -2.69 3.59
N GLY A 135 -6.81 -2.20 3.13
CA GLY A 135 -6.32 -2.53 1.81
C GLY A 135 -5.88 -3.98 1.69
N LEU A 136 -5.23 -4.51 2.72
CA LEU A 136 -4.80 -5.91 2.73
C LEU A 136 -5.99 -6.86 2.92
N TYR A 137 -6.98 -6.45 3.71
CA TYR A 137 -8.12 -7.30 4.08
C TYR A 137 -9.44 -6.58 3.80
N PRO A 138 -9.77 -6.39 2.51
CA PRO A 138 -10.91 -5.53 2.15
C PRO A 138 -12.30 -6.09 2.46
N GLU A 139 -12.40 -7.36 2.79
CA GLU A 139 -13.69 -8.00 3.04
C GLU A 139 -14.17 -7.87 4.50
N GLU A 140 -13.58 -7.00 5.23
CA GLU A 140 -13.98 -6.72 6.60
C GLU A 140 -15.19 -5.83 6.67
#